data_56f1c1c57bb440b24f7968684383c5b1
#
_entry.id   56f1c1c57bb440b24f7968684383c5b1
#
_cell.length_a   1.000
_cell.length_b   1.000
_cell.length_c   1.000
_cell.angle_alpha   90.00
_cell.angle_beta   90.00
_cell.angle_gamma   90.00
#
_symmetry.space_group_name_H-M   'P 1'
#
loop_
_entity.id
_entity.type
_entity.pdbx_description
1 polymer ?
#
loop_
_entity_poly.entity_id
_entity_poly.type
_entity_poly.pdbx_seq_one_letter_code
_entity_poly.pdbx_strand_id
1 'polypeptide(L)' 'MANHLTPDELSKEYGMKREDVIRLCHEQSVPIYHGKIDKSLFQAVREELTLAR' A
#
# COMPACT_ATOMS: atom_id res chain seq x y z
N MET A 1 16.22 -1.11 -6.85
CA MET A 1 16.03 -1.76 -5.56
C MET A 1 14.57 -1.91 -5.23
N ALA A 2 14.18 -3.07 -4.80
CA ALA A 2 12.78 -3.31 -4.49
C ALA A 2 12.42 -2.68 -3.15
N ASN A 3 11.38 -1.86 -3.15
CA ASN A 3 10.87 -1.24 -1.94
C ASN A 3 9.67 -2.01 -1.45
N HIS A 4 9.94 -3.17 -0.82
CA HIS A 4 8.87 -4.01 -0.31
C HIS A 4 8.76 -3.83 1.20
N LEU A 5 7.59 -3.43 1.65
CA LEU A 5 7.32 -3.20 3.07
C LEU A 5 6.13 -4.04 3.52
N THR A 6 6.12 -4.38 4.80
CA THR A 6 4.99 -5.09 5.36
C THR A 6 3.81 -4.11 5.54
N PRO A 7 2.58 -4.64 5.65
CA PRO A 7 1.43 -3.76 5.92
C PRO A 7 1.62 -2.91 7.18
N ASP A 8 2.28 -3.46 8.20
CA ASP A 8 2.55 -2.70 9.42
C ASP A 8 3.45 -1.52 9.15
N GLU A 9 4.49 -1.73 8.34
CA GLU A 9 5.42 -0.66 7.99
C GLU A 9 4.73 0.42 7.17
N LEU A 10 3.90 0.01 6.21
CA LEU A 10 3.15 0.97 5.40
C LEU A 10 2.14 1.74 6.23
N SER A 11 1.50 1.08 7.19
CA SER A 11 0.54 1.75 8.05
C SER A 11 1.19 2.88 8.85
N LYS A 12 2.40 2.64 9.32
CA LYS A 12 3.15 3.66 10.04
C LYS A 12 3.63 4.76 9.12
N GLU A 13 4.07 4.40 7.94
CA GLU A 13 4.59 5.34 6.95
C GLU A 13 3.52 6.35 6.52
N TYR A 14 2.31 5.87 6.30
CA TYR A 14 1.23 6.70 5.78
C TYR A 14 0.18 7.09 6.81
N GLY A 15 0.38 6.73 8.06
CA GLY A 15 -0.60 7.06 9.11
C GLY A 15 -1.94 6.39 8.90
N MET A 16 -1.94 5.19 8.36
CA MET A 16 -3.15 4.40 8.10
C MET A 16 -3.22 3.23 9.05
N LYS A 17 -4.40 2.64 9.15
CA LYS A 17 -4.55 1.40 9.89
C LYS A 17 -4.04 0.24 9.03
N ARG A 18 -3.50 -0.78 9.69
CA ARG A 18 -3.00 -1.96 8.98
C ARG A 18 -4.07 -2.58 8.09
N GLU A 19 -5.29 -2.69 8.60
CA GLU A 19 -6.39 -3.26 7.83
C GLU A 19 -6.73 -2.42 6.61
N ASP A 20 -6.61 -1.11 6.72
CA ASP A 20 -6.88 -0.21 5.59
C ASP A 20 -5.83 -0.38 4.50
N VAL A 21 -4.58 -0.60 4.89
CA VAL A 21 -3.51 -0.87 3.94
C VAL A 21 -3.83 -2.15 3.16
N ILE A 22 -4.19 -3.20 3.88
CA ILE A 22 -4.50 -4.49 3.26
C ILE A 22 -5.72 -4.37 2.35
N ARG A 23 -6.75 -3.68 2.80
CA ARG A 23 -7.96 -3.48 2.01
C ARG A 23 -7.65 -2.72 0.73
N LEU A 24 -6.87 -1.65 0.83
CA LEU A 24 -6.51 -0.86 -0.34
C LEU A 24 -5.77 -1.71 -1.37
N CYS A 25 -4.82 -2.51 -0.91
CA CYS A 25 -4.09 -3.40 -1.80
C CYS A 25 -5.04 -4.39 -2.49
N HIS A 26 -6.00 -4.91 -1.75
CA HIS A 26 -6.98 -5.85 -2.30
C HIS A 26 -7.87 -5.17 -3.34
N GLU A 27 -8.37 -4.00 -3.03
CA GLU A 27 -9.28 -3.27 -3.92
C GLU A 27 -8.60 -2.79 -5.19
N GLN A 28 -7.34 -2.39 -5.06
CA GLN A 28 -6.60 -1.85 -6.20
C GLN A 28 -5.70 -2.88 -6.87
N SER A 29 -5.83 -4.14 -6.50
CA SER A 29 -5.05 -5.24 -7.07
C SER A 29 -3.54 -5.03 -6.94
N VAL A 30 -3.11 -4.45 -5.86
CA VAL A 30 -1.68 -4.33 -5.57
C VAL A 30 -1.20 -5.68 -5.04
N PRO A 31 -0.24 -6.33 -5.73
CA PRO A 31 0.22 -7.65 -5.30
C PRO A 31 0.95 -7.62 -3.98
N ILE A 32 0.77 -8.68 -3.21
CA ILE A 32 1.47 -8.85 -1.94
C ILE A 32 2.31 -10.11 -2.05
N TYR A 33 3.63 -9.97 -1.94
CA TYR A 33 4.57 -11.09 -2.02
C TYR A 33 5.19 -11.34 -0.66
N HIS A 34 5.07 -12.58 -0.18
CA HIS A 34 5.67 -12.99 1.09
C HIS A 34 5.30 -12.03 2.23
N GLY A 35 4.07 -11.55 2.22
CA GLY A 35 3.60 -10.63 3.23
C GLY A 35 4.12 -9.22 3.09
N LYS A 36 4.72 -8.89 1.96
CA LYS A 36 5.26 -7.56 1.71
C LYS A 36 4.62 -6.93 0.48
N ILE A 37 4.49 -5.62 0.52
CA ILE A 37 3.83 -4.86 -0.52
C ILE A 37 4.84 -3.96 -1.21
N ASP A 38 4.75 -3.84 -2.54
CA ASP A 38 5.61 -2.92 -3.29
C ASP A 38 5.19 -1.49 -2.95
N LYS A 39 6.09 -0.78 -2.27
CA LYS A 39 5.81 0.60 -1.84
C LYS A 39 5.54 1.51 -3.03
N SER A 40 6.26 1.33 -4.12
CA SER A 40 6.08 2.19 -5.30
C SER A 40 4.68 2.06 -5.87
N LEU A 41 4.18 0.83 -5.98
CA LEU A 41 2.82 0.60 -6.47
C LEU A 41 1.78 1.13 -5.49
N PHE A 42 2.01 0.88 -4.20
CA PHE A 42 1.09 1.35 -3.17
C PHE A 42 0.99 2.87 -3.19
N GLN A 43 2.13 3.53 -3.28
CA GLN A 43 2.17 4.98 -3.31
C GLN A 43 1.47 5.53 -4.54
N ALA A 44 1.70 4.93 -5.70
CA ALA A 44 1.05 5.36 -6.94
C ALA A 44 -0.47 5.25 -6.83
N VAL A 45 -0.96 4.15 -6.27
CA VAL A 45 -2.39 3.95 -6.07
C VAL A 45 -2.96 4.99 -5.12
N ARG A 46 -2.26 5.26 -4.02
CA ARG A 46 -2.72 6.26 -3.06
C ARG A 46 -2.81 7.64 -3.68
N GLU A 47 -1.81 8.02 -4.45
CA GLU A 47 -1.79 9.32 -5.12
C GLU A 47 -2.92 9.43 -6.12
N GLU A 48 -3.16 8.36 -6.87
CA GLU A 48 -4.23 8.34 -7.85
C GLU A 48 -5.59 8.51 -7.20
N LEU A 49 -5.82 7.83 -6.08
CA LEU A 49 -7.08 7.97 -5.34
C LEU A 49 -7.24 9.38 -4.79
N THR A 50 -6.15 10.00 -4.37
CA THR A 50 -6.18 11.36 -3.87
C THR A 50 -6.50 12.35 -4.99
N LEU A 51 -5.94 12.13 -6.16
CA LEU A 51 -6.15 13.00 -7.30
C LEU A 51 -7.52 12.81 -7.97
N ALA A 52 -8.11 11.67 -7.79
CA ALA A 52 -9.39 11.33 -8.43
C ALA A 52 -10.59 11.99 -7.78
N ARG A 53 -10.40 12.80 -6.77
CA ARG A 53 -11.49 13.45 -6.05
C ARG A 53 -12.06 14.65 -6.77
#